data_ee5b445e8adf23bac3eb6baf918b0b9c
#
_entry.id   ee5b445e8adf23bac3eb6baf918b0b9c
#
_cell.length_a   1.000
_cell.length_b   1.000
_cell.length_c   1.000
_cell.angle_alpha   90.00
_cell.angle_beta   90.00
_cell.angle_gamma   90.00
#
_symmetry.space_group_name_H-M   'P 1'
#
loop_
_entity.id
_entity.type
_entity.pdbx_description
1 polymer ?
#
loop_
_entity_poly.entity_id
_entity_poly.type
_entity_poly.pdbx_seq_one_letter_code
_entity_poly.pdbx_strand_id
1 'polypeptide(L)'
;AEEEMSVFSAESRVEDVARALLFAPYGRLLFPVQSGYMDGDTLGSLRLTWYSHISPARTVAVVNRLAADAAAGHRIFYPIYTEEEMRRDPAKRDTGLFFFRGLTGAPVAVVSAGGGFAYVGAMQDSFPHALVLSERGVNAFALIYRPRAQTECEDLSRAVAFLHEHAAELGVDMRGYSLWGGSAGARMAAWVGSHGTEAFGQRSYPRPAAVIMQYTGLSEVYGTEPPTYSCVGTADGIASWQTMQRRTQAIRRNGQAAEIEV
;
A
#
# COMPACT_ATOMS: atom_id res chain seq x y z
N ALA A 1 -6.08 27.93 -19.74
CA ALA A 1 -6.07 26.76 -18.86
C ALA A 1 -7.24 25.90 -19.30
N GLU A 2 -6.95 24.81 -19.99
CA GLU A 2 -7.96 23.76 -20.22
C GLU A 2 -8.26 23.19 -18.84
N GLU A 3 -9.50 23.34 -18.39
CA GLU A 3 -10.01 22.58 -17.25
C GLU A 3 -9.85 21.12 -17.61
N GLU A 4 -8.93 20.43 -16.92
CA GLU A 4 -8.84 18.98 -17.00
C GLU A 4 -10.19 18.42 -16.59
N MET A 5 -10.96 17.93 -17.56
CA MET A 5 -12.27 17.34 -17.29
C MET A 5 -12.05 16.09 -16.45
N SER A 6 -12.49 16.14 -15.18
CA SER A 6 -12.50 14.98 -14.29
C SER A 6 -13.37 13.88 -14.90
N VAL A 7 -12.81 12.69 -15.10
CA VAL A 7 -13.52 11.53 -15.68
C VAL A 7 -14.59 11.01 -14.73
N PHE A 8 -14.29 11.02 -13.43
CA PHE A 8 -15.16 10.47 -12.37
C PHE A 8 -15.52 11.53 -11.34
N SER A 9 -16.66 11.32 -10.68
CA SER A 9 -17.17 12.20 -9.63
C SER A 9 -17.66 11.35 -8.45
N ALA A 10 -18.13 12.00 -7.38
CA ALA A 10 -18.71 11.31 -6.23
C ALA A 10 -19.93 10.46 -6.60
N GLU A 11 -20.65 10.81 -7.65
CA GLU A 11 -21.82 10.08 -8.16
C GLU A 11 -21.45 8.92 -9.09
N SER A 12 -20.19 8.79 -9.50
CA SER A 12 -19.72 7.68 -10.33
C SER A 12 -19.91 6.37 -9.59
N ARG A 13 -20.46 5.37 -10.28
CA ARG A 13 -20.72 4.07 -9.68
C ARG A 13 -19.42 3.29 -9.54
N VAL A 14 -19.24 2.64 -8.39
CA VAL A 14 -18.08 1.79 -8.12
C VAL A 14 -17.91 0.72 -9.21
N GLU A 15 -19.00 0.09 -9.63
CA GLU A 15 -18.99 -0.92 -10.70
C GLU A 15 -18.47 -0.36 -12.03
N ASP A 16 -18.89 0.84 -12.41
CA ASP A 16 -18.44 1.49 -13.64
C ASP A 16 -16.96 1.88 -13.58
N VAL A 17 -16.49 2.33 -12.44
CA VAL A 17 -15.07 2.60 -12.20
C VAL A 17 -14.25 1.32 -12.36
N ALA A 18 -14.66 0.24 -11.70
CA ALA A 18 -13.96 -1.03 -11.75
C ALA A 18 -13.88 -1.62 -13.17
N ARG A 19 -14.87 -1.34 -14.01
CA ARG A 19 -14.96 -1.84 -15.40
C ARG A 19 -14.46 -0.85 -16.44
N ALA A 20 -14.03 0.33 -16.05
CA ALA A 20 -13.57 1.35 -16.99
C ALA A 20 -12.40 0.85 -17.84
N LEU A 21 -12.44 1.15 -19.15
CA LEU A 21 -11.40 0.73 -20.09
C LEU A 21 -10.02 1.30 -19.72
N LEU A 22 -9.97 2.49 -19.15
CA LEU A 22 -8.72 3.10 -18.67
C LEU A 22 -7.99 2.22 -17.65
N PHE A 23 -8.72 1.43 -16.87
CA PHE A 23 -8.17 0.59 -15.80
C PHE A 23 -8.09 -0.88 -16.19
N ALA A 24 -8.67 -1.29 -17.33
CA ALA A 24 -8.73 -2.69 -17.74
C ALA A 24 -7.32 -3.29 -17.91
N PRO A 25 -7.11 -4.55 -17.46
CA PRO A 25 -8.08 -5.43 -16.80
C PRO A 25 -8.03 -5.35 -15.26
N TYR A 26 -7.43 -4.32 -14.66
CA TYR A 26 -7.07 -4.26 -13.25
C TYR A 26 -7.98 -3.36 -12.40
N GLY A 27 -9.00 -2.73 -13.00
CA GLY A 27 -9.90 -1.82 -12.27
C GLY A 27 -10.62 -2.46 -11.08
N ARG A 28 -10.90 -3.76 -11.16
CA ARG A 28 -11.48 -4.53 -10.04
C ARG A 28 -10.61 -4.50 -8.77
N LEU A 29 -9.31 -4.35 -8.92
CA LEU A 29 -8.35 -4.33 -7.79
C LEU A 29 -8.27 -2.99 -7.08
N LEU A 30 -8.93 -1.96 -7.59
CA LEU A 30 -9.10 -0.68 -6.88
C LEU A 30 -9.96 -0.85 -5.62
N PHE A 31 -10.80 -1.88 -5.58
CA PHE A 31 -11.74 -2.15 -4.51
C PHE A 31 -11.49 -3.56 -3.94
N PRO A 32 -11.97 -3.85 -2.71
CA PRO A 32 -11.83 -5.18 -2.14
C PRO A 32 -12.45 -6.26 -3.05
N VAL A 33 -11.67 -7.31 -3.34
CA VAL A 33 -12.16 -8.46 -4.13
C VAL A 33 -12.88 -9.49 -3.27
N GLN A 34 -12.62 -9.46 -1.95
CA GLN A 34 -13.34 -10.30 -1.00
C GLN A 34 -14.73 -9.70 -0.73
N SER A 35 -15.76 -10.55 -0.79
CA SER A 35 -17.14 -10.11 -0.57
C SER A 35 -17.40 -9.73 0.89
N GLY A 36 -18.31 -8.79 1.12
CA GLY A 36 -18.83 -8.45 2.44
C GLY A 36 -18.05 -7.37 3.19
N TYR A 37 -17.01 -6.78 2.59
CA TYR A 37 -16.21 -5.74 3.24
C TYR A 37 -16.40 -4.34 2.65
N MET A 38 -17.21 -4.22 1.64
CA MET A 38 -17.52 -2.95 0.98
C MET A 38 -19.02 -2.75 0.90
N ASP A 39 -19.48 -1.51 1.13
CA ASP A 39 -20.85 -1.07 0.99
C ASP A 39 -20.89 0.28 0.26
N GLY A 40 -22.06 0.62 -0.30
CA GLY A 40 -22.24 1.82 -1.10
C GLY A 40 -21.97 1.61 -2.59
N ASP A 41 -22.80 2.24 -3.44
CA ASP A 41 -22.81 2.02 -4.89
C ASP A 41 -21.98 3.04 -5.67
N THR A 42 -21.63 4.16 -5.06
CA THR A 42 -20.91 5.26 -5.70
C THR A 42 -19.60 5.56 -4.97
N LEU A 43 -18.71 6.28 -5.62
CA LEU A 43 -17.46 6.71 -4.98
C LEU A 43 -17.75 7.55 -3.73
N GLY A 44 -18.78 8.39 -3.77
CA GLY A 44 -19.17 9.23 -2.65
C GLY A 44 -19.84 8.49 -1.50
N SER A 45 -20.49 7.38 -1.77
CA SER A 45 -21.18 6.56 -0.77
C SER A 45 -20.37 5.36 -0.29
N LEU A 46 -19.20 5.13 -0.85
CA LEU A 46 -18.33 4.01 -0.53
C LEU A 46 -18.03 3.92 0.97
N ARG A 47 -18.18 2.72 1.52
CA ARG A 47 -17.80 2.37 2.89
C ARG A 47 -17.00 1.07 2.88
N LEU A 48 -15.95 1.03 3.67
CA LEU A 48 -15.16 -0.17 3.89
C LEU A 48 -15.27 -0.57 5.36
N THR A 49 -15.32 -1.87 5.61
CA THR A 49 -15.36 -2.41 6.97
C THR A 49 -14.17 -1.89 7.78
N TRP A 50 -14.44 -1.41 9.00
CA TRP A 50 -13.49 -0.78 9.95
C TRP A 50 -12.98 0.60 9.57
N TYR A 51 -13.37 1.14 8.41
CA TYR A 51 -12.99 2.49 7.98
C TYR A 51 -14.25 3.34 7.84
N SER A 52 -14.62 4.03 8.91
CA SER A 52 -15.87 4.80 8.99
C SER A 52 -15.80 6.20 8.36
N HIS A 53 -14.59 6.73 8.16
CA HIS A 53 -14.37 8.09 7.69
C HIS A 53 -13.64 8.13 6.35
N ILE A 54 -14.32 7.66 5.31
CA ILE A 54 -13.81 7.79 3.93
C ILE A 54 -14.16 9.18 3.43
N SER A 55 -13.16 9.92 2.95
CA SER A 55 -13.36 11.20 2.29
C SER A 55 -13.75 10.98 0.83
N PRO A 56 -14.97 11.34 0.40
CA PRO A 56 -15.36 11.25 -1.01
C PRO A 56 -14.43 12.03 -1.94
N ALA A 57 -13.98 13.20 -1.51
CA ALA A 57 -13.07 14.02 -2.30
C ALA A 57 -11.72 13.34 -2.55
N ARG A 58 -11.17 12.66 -1.55
CA ARG A 58 -9.92 11.91 -1.69
C ARG A 58 -10.08 10.69 -2.59
N THR A 59 -11.18 9.96 -2.44
CA THR A 59 -11.49 8.80 -3.30
C THR A 59 -11.57 9.23 -4.77
N VAL A 60 -12.28 10.31 -5.05
CA VAL A 60 -12.38 10.87 -6.41
C VAL A 60 -11.02 11.33 -6.92
N ALA A 61 -10.22 12.01 -6.10
CA ALA A 61 -8.89 12.48 -6.47
C ALA A 61 -7.96 11.31 -6.83
N VAL A 62 -7.97 10.23 -6.07
CA VAL A 62 -7.21 9.01 -6.34
C VAL A 62 -7.60 8.41 -7.69
N VAL A 63 -8.87 8.18 -7.90
CA VAL A 63 -9.38 7.54 -9.13
C VAL A 63 -9.09 8.41 -10.35
N ASN A 64 -9.28 9.72 -10.25
CA ASN A 64 -9.00 10.66 -11.35
C ASN A 64 -7.50 10.79 -11.64
N ARG A 65 -6.64 10.71 -10.62
CA ARG A 65 -5.19 10.69 -10.85
C ARG A 65 -4.77 9.45 -11.65
N LEU A 66 -5.26 8.28 -11.28
CA LEU A 66 -4.98 7.05 -12.01
C LEU A 66 -5.55 7.11 -13.43
N ALA A 67 -6.76 7.64 -13.59
CA ALA A 67 -7.38 7.83 -14.91
C ALA A 67 -6.57 8.77 -15.80
N ALA A 68 -6.09 9.89 -15.25
CA ALA A 68 -5.28 10.86 -15.98
C ALA A 68 -3.95 10.24 -16.44
N ASP A 69 -3.27 9.51 -15.57
CA ASP A 69 -2.03 8.82 -15.90
C ASP A 69 -2.25 7.76 -16.99
N ALA A 70 -3.31 6.97 -16.89
CA ALA A 70 -3.66 5.97 -17.90
C ALA A 70 -4.00 6.62 -19.26
N ALA A 71 -4.77 7.71 -19.25
CA ALA A 71 -5.11 8.45 -20.45
C ALA A 71 -3.88 9.07 -21.12
N ALA A 72 -2.87 9.46 -20.36
CA ALA A 72 -1.60 9.97 -20.86
C ALA A 72 -0.65 8.85 -21.37
N GLY A 73 -1.07 7.59 -21.34
CA GLY A 73 -0.29 6.45 -21.79
C GLY A 73 0.68 5.88 -20.75
N HIS A 74 0.57 6.31 -19.50
CA HIS A 74 1.38 5.75 -18.40
C HIS A 74 0.74 4.48 -17.87
N ARG A 75 1.55 3.46 -17.66
CA ARG A 75 1.08 2.23 -17.01
C ARG A 75 0.87 2.49 -15.53
N ILE A 76 -0.32 2.14 -15.02
CA ILE A 76 -0.73 2.42 -13.64
C ILE A 76 -0.70 1.20 -12.74
N PHE A 77 -0.58 0.00 -13.29
CA PHE A 77 -0.60 -1.24 -12.51
C PHE A 77 0.41 -2.25 -13.05
N TYR A 78 1.09 -2.92 -12.13
CA TYR A 78 2.07 -3.95 -12.42
C TYR A 78 1.77 -5.22 -11.63
N PRO A 79 1.42 -6.34 -12.31
CA PRO A 79 1.41 -7.65 -11.66
C PRO A 79 2.82 -8.00 -11.15
N ILE A 80 2.91 -8.68 -10.03
CA ILE A 80 4.19 -9.03 -9.41
C ILE A 80 4.55 -10.50 -9.56
N TYR A 81 3.60 -11.33 -9.98
CA TYR A 81 3.80 -12.75 -10.27
C TYR A 81 3.74 -13.02 -11.77
N THR A 82 4.39 -14.09 -12.19
CA THR A 82 4.34 -14.55 -13.60
C THR A 82 3.00 -15.20 -13.90
N GLU A 83 2.66 -15.30 -15.19
CA GLU A 83 1.44 -15.99 -15.63
C GLU A 83 1.41 -17.45 -15.20
N GLU A 84 2.56 -18.13 -15.20
CA GLU A 84 2.67 -19.51 -14.73
C GLU A 84 2.40 -19.63 -13.22
N GLU A 85 2.95 -18.72 -12.41
CA GLU A 85 2.69 -18.66 -10.97
C GLU A 85 1.20 -18.43 -10.68
N MET A 86 0.56 -17.55 -11.45
CA MET A 86 -0.88 -17.26 -11.33
C MET A 86 -1.75 -18.46 -11.75
N ARG A 87 -1.31 -19.26 -12.73
CA ARG A 87 -2.02 -20.50 -13.09
C ARG A 87 -1.95 -21.55 -11.99
N ARG A 88 -0.81 -21.65 -11.31
CA ARG A 88 -0.63 -22.59 -10.19
C ARG A 88 -1.39 -22.17 -8.94
N ASP A 89 -1.47 -20.86 -8.70
CA ASP A 89 -2.20 -20.27 -7.58
C ASP A 89 -2.99 -19.06 -8.08
N PRO A 90 -4.27 -19.25 -8.45
CA PRO A 90 -5.10 -18.19 -9.01
C PRO A 90 -5.30 -16.97 -8.11
N ALA A 91 -5.16 -17.12 -6.77
CA ALA A 91 -5.24 -15.99 -5.83
C ALA A 91 -4.13 -14.95 -6.09
N LYS A 92 -3.02 -15.34 -6.69
CA LYS A 92 -1.95 -14.43 -7.10
C LYS A 92 -2.38 -13.44 -8.20
N ARG A 93 -3.50 -13.70 -8.90
CA ARG A 93 -4.09 -12.74 -9.84
C ARG A 93 -4.67 -11.51 -9.16
N ASP A 94 -4.92 -11.59 -7.85
CA ASP A 94 -5.42 -10.50 -7.03
C ASP A 94 -4.30 -9.72 -6.35
N THR A 95 -3.12 -9.69 -6.94
CA THR A 95 -1.95 -9.00 -6.41
C THR A 95 -1.31 -8.11 -7.44
N GLY A 96 -0.63 -7.08 -6.97
CA GLY A 96 0.16 -6.18 -7.79
C GLY A 96 0.34 -4.81 -7.19
N LEU A 97 0.92 -3.91 -7.97
CA LEU A 97 1.30 -2.57 -7.55
C LEU A 97 0.60 -1.52 -8.40
N PHE A 98 -0.19 -0.66 -7.79
CA PHE A 98 -0.63 0.58 -8.42
C PHE A 98 0.47 1.62 -8.27
N PHE A 99 0.90 2.19 -9.38
CA PHE A 99 1.99 3.14 -9.42
C PHE A 99 1.49 4.59 -9.45
N PHE A 100 1.76 5.30 -8.38
CA PHE A 100 1.56 6.75 -8.26
C PHE A 100 2.92 7.42 -8.51
N ARG A 101 3.14 7.88 -9.74
CA ARG A 101 4.45 8.42 -10.17
C ARG A 101 4.79 9.71 -9.45
N GLY A 102 6.04 9.78 -8.98
CA GLY A 102 6.69 11.00 -8.54
C GLY A 102 7.65 11.52 -9.60
N LEU A 103 8.81 12.00 -9.17
CA LEU A 103 9.88 12.44 -10.08
C LEU A 103 10.66 11.24 -10.59
N THR A 104 11.03 11.26 -11.86
CA THR A 104 11.89 10.23 -12.45
C THR A 104 13.19 10.13 -11.69
N GLY A 105 13.58 8.92 -11.30
CA GLY A 105 14.77 8.65 -10.52
C GLY A 105 14.66 8.94 -9.01
N ALA A 106 13.51 9.39 -8.55
CA ALA A 106 13.28 9.60 -7.11
C ALA A 106 13.13 8.27 -6.35
N PRO A 107 13.35 8.29 -5.03
CA PRO A 107 13.18 7.11 -4.18
C PRO A 107 11.76 6.53 -4.20
N VAL A 108 11.67 5.27 -3.78
CA VAL A 108 10.44 4.48 -3.75
C VAL A 108 9.87 4.40 -2.34
N ALA A 109 8.55 4.52 -2.24
CA ALA A 109 7.78 4.10 -1.08
C ALA A 109 6.78 3.02 -1.50
N VAL A 110 6.74 1.91 -0.78
CA VAL A 110 5.73 0.86 -0.95
C VAL A 110 4.73 1.01 0.17
N VAL A 111 3.46 1.23 -0.18
CA VAL A 111 2.39 1.53 0.77
C VAL A 111 1.41 0.37 0.81
N SER A 112 1.22 -0.21 1.99
CA SER A 112 0.32 -1.34 2.22
C SER A 112 -0.82 -0.95 3.14
N ALA A 113 -2.05 -1.12 2.65
CA ALA A 113 -3.25 -0.83 3.43
C ALA A 113 -3.50 -1.88 4.52
N GLY A 114 -4.31 -1.53 5.51
CA GLY A 114 -4.90 -2.48 6.43
C GLY A 114 -6.12 -3.19 5.85
N GLY A 115 -6.83 -3.92 6.68
CA GLY A 115 -8.02 -4.70 6.32
C GLY A 115 -8.17 -5.93 7.21
N GLY A 116 -7.48 -5.96 8.36
CA GLY A 116 -7.64 -6.99 9.39
C GLY A 116 -7.26 -8.41 8.95
N PHE A 117 -6.38 -8.56 7.99
CA PHE A 117 -6.04 -9.85 7.37
C PHE A 117 -7.20 -10.49 6.60
N ALA A 118 -8.27 -9.76 6.34
CA ALA A 118 -9.48 -10.26 5.67
C ALA A 118 -9.67 -9.67 4.27
N TYR A 119 -9.24 -8.45 4.05
CA TYR A 119 -9.32 -7.76 2.76
C TYR A 119 -8.25 -6.66 2.68
N VAL A 120 -8.14 -5.98 1.55
CA VAL A 120 -7.21 -4.86 1.35
C VAL A 120 -7.99 -3.56 1.23
N GLY A 121 -7.90 -2.71 2.24
CA GLY A 121 -8.58 -1.41 2.29
C GLY A 121 -7.84 -0.31 1.54
N ALA A 122 -7.40 -0.55 0.31
CA ALA A 122 -6.51 0.34 -0.43
C ALA A 122 -7.09 1.74 -0.65
N MET A 123 -8.36 1.83 -1.04
CA MET A 123 -9.00 3.10 -1.34
C MET A 123 -9.05 4.04 -0.14
N GLN A 124 -9.05 3.48 1.07
CA GLN A 124 -9.06 4.24 2.32
C GLN A 124 -7.65 4.46 2.89
N ASP A 125 -6.80 3.44 2.80
CA ASP A 125 -5.64 3.36 3.69
C ASP A 125 -4.28 3.36 2.96
N SER A 126 -4.23 3.10 1.65
CA SER A 126 -2.97 3.16 0.90
C SER A 126 -2.98 4.16 -0.25
N PHE A 127 -3.99 4.17 -1.10
CA PHE A 127 -4.04 5.06 -2.25
C PHE A 127 -3.95 6.55 -1.88
N PRO A 128 -4.66 7.05 -0.86
CA PRO A 128 -4.54 8.44 -0.47
C PRO A 128 -3.12 8.83 -0.04
N HIS A 129 -2.43 7.96 0.68
CA HIS A 129 -1.04 8.18 1.09
C HIS A 129 -0.10 8.14 -0.11
N ALA A 130 -0.27 7.18 -1.00
CA ALA A 130 0.52 7.08 -2.22
C ALA A 130 0.36 8.32 -3.11
N LEU A 131 -0.86 8.84 -3.22
CA LEU A 131 -1.13 10.08 -3.95
C LEU A 131 -0.37 11.27 -3.36
N VAL A 132 -0.45 11.47 -2.05
CA VAL A 132 0.25 12.57 -1.36
C VAL A 132 1.76 12.44 -1.53
N LEU A 133 2.31 11.24 -1.36
CA LEU A 133 3.74 10.99 -1.55
C LEU A 133 4.18 11.32 -2.98
N SER A 134 3.40 10.91 -3.98
CA SER A 134 3.70 11.19 -5.38
C SER A 134 3.67 12.68 -5.71
N GLU A 135 2.74 13.44 -5.13
CA GLU A 135 2.68 14.89 -5.27
C GLU A 135 3.90 15.60 -4.67
N ARG A 136 4.57 14.95 -3.72
CA ARG A 136 5.84 15.41 -3.13
C ARG A 136 7.08 14.89 -3.85
N GLY A 137 6.91 14.20 -4.96
CA GLY A 137 7.98 13.72 -5.81
C GLY A 137 8.46 12.29 -5.53
N VAL A 138 7.91 11.61 -4.54
CA VAL A 138 8.23 10.21 -4.22
C VAL A 138 7.53 9.28 -5.21
N ASN A 139 8.21 8.24 -5.66
CA ASN A 139 7.60 7.20 -6.48
C ASN A 139 6.89 6.21 -5.55
N ALA A 140 5.58 6.34 -5.42
CA ALA A 140 4.78 5.57 -4.49
C ALA A 140 4.07 4.41 -5.19
N PHE A 141 4.19 3.23 -4.63
CA PHE A 141 3.53 2.01 -5.10
C PHE A 141 2.58 1.50 -4.03
N ALA A 142 1.30 1.44 -4.34
CA ALA A 142 0.31 0.86 -3.45
C ALA A 142 0.15 -0.62 -3.76
N LEU A 143 0.45 -1.47 -2.78
CA LEU A 143 0.41 -2.92 -2.92
C LEU A 143 -1.01 -3.45 -2.71
N ILE A 144 -1.47 -4.25 -3.65
CA ILE A 144 -2.64 -5.12 -3.49
C ILE A 144 -2.09 -6.52 -3.25
N TYR A 145 -2.47 -7.11 -2.14
CA TYR A 145 -1.89 -8.35 -1.64
C TYR A 145 -2.98 -9.36 -1.26
N ARG A 146 -2.58 -10.62 -1.12
CA ARG A 146 -3.47 -11.66 -0.59
C ARG A 146 -3.57 -11.50 0.93
N PRO A 147 -4.76 -11.21 1.46
CA PRO A 147 -4.93 -11.04 2.91
C PRO A 147 -4.60 -12.35 3.63
N ARG A 148 -3.86 -12.31 4.65
CA ARG A 148 -3.45 -13.28 5.69
C ARG A 148 -2.00 -13.00 6.05
N ALA A 149 -1.62 -13.26 7.28
CA ALA A 149 -0.31 -12.89 7.81
C ALA A 149 0.87 -13.40 6.97
N GLN A 150 0.82 -14.66 6.50
CA GLN A 150 1.91 -15.25 5.73
C GLN A 150 1.89 -14.76 4.28
N THR A 151 0.75 -14.83 3.60
CA THR A 151 0.65 -14.48 2.19
C THR A 151 0.88 -12.99 1.91
N GLU A 152 0.48 -12.11 2.83
CA GLU A 152 0.75 -10.68 2.66
C GLU A 152 2.24 -10.35 2.76
N CYS A 153 2.98 -11.03 3.64
CA CYS A 153 4.43 -10.88 3.72
C CYS A 153 5.14 -11.46 2.50
N GLU A 154 4.65 -12.58 1.97
CA GLU A 154 5.13 -13.14 0.70
C GLU A 154 4.93 -12.15 -0.45
N ASP A 155 3.75 -11.55 -0.54
CA ASP A 155 3.41 -10.59 -1.60
C ASP A 155 4.21 -9.28 -1.47
N LEU A 156 4.38 -8.77 -0.25
CA LEU A 156 5.22 -7.58 -0.05
C LEU A 156 6.68 -7.87 -0.41
N SER A 157 7.20 -9.02 0.00
CA SER A 157 8.57 -9.43 -0.35
C SER A 157 8.73 -9.61 -1.85
N ARG A 158 7.74 -10.19 -2.53
CA ARG A 158 7.73 -10.30 -3.99
C ARG A 158 7.66 -8.92 -4.67
N ALA A 159 6.88 -7.99 -4.13
CA ALA A 159 6.82 -6.62 -4.64
C ALA A 159 8.17 -5.90 -4.53
N VAL A 160 8.86 -6.05 -3.41
CA VAL A 160 10.20 -5.49 -3.22
C VAL A 160 11.19 -6.09 -4.23
N ALA A 161 11.16 -7.42 -4.42
CA ALA A 161 11.97 -8.10 -5.44
C ALA A 161 11.67 -7.58 -6.85
N PHE A 162 10.40 -7.47 -7.21
CA PHE A 162 9.97 -6.94 -8.49
C PHE A 162 10.51 -5.53 -8.73
N LEU A 163 10.41 -4.65 -7.75
CA LEU A 163 10.86 -3.27 -7.86
C LEU A 163 12.38 -3.17 -8.00
N HIS A 164 13.15 -3.99 -7.29
CA HIS A 164 14.60 -4.06 -7.48
C HIS A 164 14.98 -4.54 -8.87
N GLU A 165 14.29 -5.55 -9.39
CA GLU A 165 14.58 -6.12 -10.70
C GLU A 165 14.18 -5.18 -11.85
N HIS A 166 13.18 -4.33 -11.67
CA HIS A 166 12.61 -3.46 -12.71
C HIS A 166 12.84 -1.97 -12.46
N ALA A 167 13.67 -1.59 -11.51
CA ALA A 167 13.84 -0.19 -11.12
C ALA A 167 14.23 0.72 -12.30
N ALA A 168 15.14 0.28 -13.16
CA ALA A 168 15.58 1.03 -14.32
C ALA A 168 14.45 1.26 -15.33
N GLU A 169 13.66 0.24 -15.64
CA GLU A 169 12.50 0.33 -16.53
C GLU A 169 11.42 1.26 -15.98
N LEU A 170 11.21 1.22 -14.67
CA LEU A 170 10.23 2.04 -13.98
C LEU A 170 10.69 3.50 -13.79
N GLY A 171 11.97 3.78 -13.97
CA GLY A 171 12.53 5.10 -13.73
C GLY A 171 12.55 5.49 -12.26
N VAL A 172 12.81 4.54 -11.37
CA VAL A 172 12.81 4.73 -9.92
C VAL A 172 14.14 4.33 -9.31
N ASP A 173 14.44 4.86 -8.11
CA ASP A 173 15.60 4.51 -7.32
C ASP A 173 15.19 3.69 -6.10
N MET A 174 15.61 2.42 -6.06
CA MET A 174 15.34 1.53 -4.93
C MET A 174 16.33 1.71 -3.77
N ARG A 175 17.41 2.47 -3.96
CA ARG A 175 18.30 2.81 -2.85
C ARG A 175 17.55 3.69 -1.87
N GLY A 176 17.60 3.31 -0.60
CA GLY A 176 16.90 4.06 0.44
C GLY A 176 15.37 3.99 0.37
N TYR A 177 14.81 2.93 -0.23
CA TYR A 177 13.36 2.76 -0.28
C TYR A 177 12.76 2.60 1.12
N SER A 178 11.47 2.90 1.23
CA SER A 178 10.72 2.79 2.48
C SER A 178 9.49 1.91 2.33
N LEU A 179 9.09 1.27 3.44
CA LEU A 179 7.85 0.51 3.54
C LEU A 179 6.90 1.25 4.48
N TRP A 180 5.68 1.44 4.01
CA TRP A 180 4.63 2.17 4.72
C TRP A 180 3.44 1.26 4.92
N GLY A 181 2.76 1.39 6.06
CA GLY A 181 1.55 0.64 6.26
C GLY A 181 0.72 1.10 7.43
N GLY A 182 -0.59 0.77 7.37
CA GLY A 182 -1.56 0.97 8.44
C GLY A 182 -2.14 -0.35 8.91
N SER A 183 -2.33 -0.53 10.22
CA SER A 183 -2.90 -1.73 10.83
C SER A 183 -2.21 -3.02 10.37
N ALA A 184 -2.92 -3.94 9.70
CA ALA A 184 -2.33 -5.16 9.12
C ALA A 184 -1.19 -4.83 8.14
N GLY A 185 -1.32 -3.76 7.35
CA GLY A 185 -0.28 -3.27 6.46
C GLY A 185 0.98 -2.81 7.19
N ALA A 186 0.82 -2.20 8.37
CA ALA A 186 1.95 -1.84 9.23
C ALA A 186 2.67 -3.09 9.75
N ARG A 187 1.93 -4.12 10.14
CA ARG A 187 2.51 -5.40 10.59
C ARG A 187 3.33 -6.05 9.50
N MET A 188 2.80 -6.15 8.27
CA MET A 188 3.55 -6.76 7.17
C MET A 188 4.80 -5.94 6.81
N ALA A 189 4.72 -4.62 6.81
CA ALA A 189 5.87 -3.76 6.60
C ALA A 189 6.96 -3.97 7.65
N ALA A 190 6.58 -4.05 8.92
CA ALA A 190 7.49 -4.33 10.03
C ALA A 190 8.10 -5.73 9.93
N TRP A 191 7.31 -6.75 9.63
CA TRP A 191 7.81 -8.14 9.51
C TRP A 191 8.79 -8.29 8.36
N VAL A 192 8.45 -7.80 7.17
CA VAL A 192 9.36 -7.85 6.02
C VAL A 192 10.60 -7.00 6.26
N GLY A 193 10.45 -5.81 6.83
CA GLY A 193 11.57 -4.95 7.18
C GLY A 193 12.53 -5.59 8.18
N SER A 194 12.01 -6.29 9.18
CA SER A 194 12.79 -6.92 10.24
C SER A 194 13.42 -8.25 9.83
N HIS A 195 12.70 -9.08 9.07
CA HIS A 195 13.13 -10.42 8.69
C HIS A 195 13.78 -10.51 7.33
N GLY A 196 13.53 -9.56 6.45
CA GLY A 196 14.03 -9.53 5.08
C GLY A 196 13.17 -10.32 4.10
N THR A 197 13.37 -10.04 2.83
CA THR A 197 12.64 -10.71 1.73
C THR A 197 12.92 -12.20 1.67
N GLU A 198 14.12 -12.63 2.06
CA GLU A 198 14.54 -14.04 2.09
C GLU A 198 13.70 -14.90 3.04
N ALA A 199 13.17 -14.31 4.12
CA ALA A 199 12.28 -15.02 5.04
C ALA A 199 10.93 -15.40 4.42
N PHE A 200 10.56 -14.77 3.30
CA PHE A 200 9.27 -14.91 2.65
C PHE A 200 9.38 -15.40 1.20
N GLY A 201 10.43 -16.15 0.89
CA GLY A 201 10.55 -16.89 -0.37
C GLY A 201 11.25 -16.14 -1.52
N GLN A 202 11.82 -14.99 -1.29
CA GLN A 202 12.58 -14.23 -2.28
C GLN A 202 14.09 -14.31 -2.01
N ARG A 203 14.88 -13.78 -2.96
CA ARG A 203 16.29 -13.51 -2.69
C ARG A 203 16.44 -12.49 -1.57
N SER A 204 17.61 -12.43 -0.96
CA SER A 204 17.96 -11.39 -0.01
C SER A 204 18.22 -10.08 -0.74
N TYR A 205 17.21 -9.22 -0.80
CA TYR A 205 17.33 -7.86 -1.29
C TYR A 205 17.68 -6.91 -0.13
N PRO A 206 18.24 -5.73 -0.41
CA PRO A 206 18.52 -4.75 0.62
C PRO A 206 17.31 -4.44 1.48
N ARG A 207 17.54 -4.27 2.78
CA ARG A 207 16.49 -3.87 3.73
C ARG A 207 16.01 -2.46 3.44
N PRO A 208 14.76 -2.10 3.78
CA PRO A 208 14.32 -0.72 3.63
C PRO A 208 15.14 0.22 4.50
N ALA A 209 15.30 1.47 4.03
CA ALA A 209 15.94 2.52 4.82
C ALA A 209 15.07 2.96 6.01
N ALA A 210 13.75 2.77 5.89
CA ALA A 210 12.80 3.10 6.95
C ALA A 210 11.52 2.27 6.79
N VAL A 211 10.86 2.02 7.93
CA VAL A 211 9.49 1.50 8.02
C VAL A 211 8.64 2.56 8.69
N ILE A 212 7.56 2.98 8.05
CA ILE A 212 6.62 3.97 8.55
C ILE A 212 5.31 3.26 8.87
N MET A 213 4.94 3.26 10.13
CA MET A 213 3.80 2.53 10.65
C MET A 213 2.72 3.50 11.11
N GLN A 214 1.54 3.34 10.56
CA GLN A 214 0.35 4.03 11.02
C GLN A 214 -0.51 3.03 11.77
N TYR A 215 -0.97 3.38 12.95
CA TYR A 215 -1.84 2.62 13.83
C TYR A 215 -1.73 1.08 13.68
N THR A 216 -1.12 0.41 14.64
CA THR A 216 -1.00 -1.04 14.68
C THR A 216 -0.98 -1.57 16.12
N GLY A 217 -1.48 -2.78 16.31
CA GLY A 217 -1.36 -3.50 17.57
C GLY A 217 -0.09 -4.35 17.69
N LEU A 218 0.84 -4.26 16.73
CA LEU A 218 2.09 -5.00 16.77
C LEU A 218 2.93 -4.60 17.97
N SER A 219 3.31 -5.56 18.80
CA SER A 219 4.14 -5.36 20.00
C SER A 219 5.49 -6.06 19.93
N GLU A 220 5.64 -7.08 19.09
CA GLU A 220 6.87 -7.87 18.98
C GLU A 220 8.03 -7.03 18.45
N VAL A 221 9.22 -7.29 19.00
CA VAL A 221 10.49 -6.69 18.59
C VAL A 221 11.50 -7.83 18.38
N TYR A 222 12.20 -7.79 17.24
CA TYR A 222 13.06 -8.88 16.78
C TYR A 222 14.55 -8.57 16.92
N GLY A 223 14.92 -7.32 17.22
CA GLY A 223 16.31 -6.87 17.28
C GLY A 223 16.95 -6.55 15.94
N THR A 224 16.21 -6.72 14.85
CA THR A 224 16.66 -6.52 13.46
C THR A 224 15.83 -5.45 12.72
N GLU A 225 15.06 -4.67 13.45
CA GLU A 225 14.20 -3.64 12.88
C GLU A 225 15.04 -2.59 12.13
N PRO A 226 14.61 -2.21 10.89
CA PRO A 226 15.12 -1.01 10.24
C PRO A 226 14.70 0.24 11.02
N PRO A 227 15.23 1.42 10.68
CA PRO A 227 14.71 2.68 11.24
C PRO A 227 13.19 2.72 11.12
N THR A 228 12.51 2.96 12.24
CA THR A 228 11.06 2.86 12.35
C THR A 228 10.45 4.17 12.82
N TYR A 229 9.45 4.65 12.10
CA TYR A 229 8.64 5.78 12.49
C TYR A 229 7.20 5.32 12.67
N SER A 230 6.59 5.64 13.80
CA SER A 230 5.22 5.25 14.12
C SER A 230 4.36 6.49 14.35
N CYS A 231 3.10 6.43 13.92
CA CYS A 231 2.10 7.47 14.09
C CYS A 231 0.77 6.85 14.48
N VAL A 232 0.12 7.37 15.52
CA VAL A 232 -1.18 6.87 15.98
C VAL A 232 -1.90 7.96 16.77
N GLY A 233 -3.25 8.04 16.60
CA GLY A 233 -4.07 8.94 17.41
C GLY A 233 -4.32 8.38 18.82
N THR A 234 -4.39 9.26 19.81
CA THR A 234 -4.68 8.89 21.22
C THR A 234 -6.05 8.26 21.40
N ALA A 235 -7.00 8.58 20.51
CA ALA A 235 -8.38 8.07 20.54
C ALA A 235 -8.60 6.88 19.57
N ASP A 236 -7.52 6.30 19.04
CA ASP A 236 -7.62 5.15 18.14
C ASP A 236 -8.11 3.91 18.88
N GLY A 237 -9.30 3.42 18.50
CA GLY A 237 -9.91 2.22 19.08
C GLY A 237 -9.37 0.91 18.48
N ILE A 238 -8.62 0.96 17.38
CA ILE A 238 -8.05 -0.22 16.69
C ILE A 238 -6.65 -0.50 17.21
N ALA A 239 -5.86 0.55 17.48
CA ALA A 239 -4.49 0.44 17.94
C ALA A 239 -4.28 1.30 19.18
N SER A 240 -3.62 0.71 20.19
CA SER A 240 -3.22 1.44 21.40
C SER A 240 -1.93 2.21 21.13
N TRP A 241 -1.95 3.53 21.33
CA TRP A 241 -0.75 4.34 21.24
C TRP A 241 0.29 3.92 22.29
N GLN A 242 -0.16 3.43 23.46
CA GLN A 242 0.74 2.93 24.49
C GLN A 242 1.51 1.69 24.03
N THR A 243 0.85 0.76 23.33
CA THR A 243 1.51 -0.42 22.75
C THR A 243 2.56 0.00 21.72
N MET A 244 2.24 0.93 20.83
CA MET A 244 3.19 1.43 19.83
C MET A 244 4.35 2.19 20.47
N GLN A 245 4.10 2.95 21.53
CA GLN A 245 5.15 3.64 22.28
C GLN A 245 6.12 2.64 22.96
N ARG A 246 5.59 1.61 23.59
CA ARG A 246 6.41 0.55 24.22
C ARG A 246 7.29 -0.16 23.19
N ARG A 247 6.73 -0.45 22.02
CA ARG A 247 7.49 -1.05 20.91
C ARG A 247 8.60 -0.12 20.42
N THR A 248 8.32 1.16 20.25
CA THR A 248 9.31 2.17 19.84
C THR A 248 10.47 2.22 20.84
N GLN A 249 10.18 2.22 22.14
CA GLN A 249 11.20 2.21 23.19
C GLN A 249 12.02 0.92 23.16
N ALA A 250 11.38 -0.23 22.92
CA ALA A 250 12.06 -1.51 22.81
C ALA A 250 13.00 -1.57 21.58
N ILE A 251 12.59 -1.01 20.45
CA ILE A 251 13.44 -0.91 19.25
C ILE A 251 14.68 -0.04 19.57
N ARG A 252 14.51 1.09 20.24
CA ARG A 252 15.62 1.96 20.66
C ARG A 252 16.57 1.25 21.62
N ARG A 253 16.08 0.44 22.58
CA ARG A 253 16.90 -0.34 23.50
C ARG A 253 17.77 -1.37 22.79
N ASN A 254 17.35 -1.87 21.63
CA ASN A 254 18.13 -2.76 20.78
C ASN A 254 19.14 -2.03 19.89
N GLY A 255 19.26 -0.73 20.01
CA GLY A 255 20.21 0.09 19.26
C GLY A 255 19.75 0.52 17.86
N GLN A 256 18.50 0.22 17.47
CA GLN A 256 17.93 0.69 16.22
C GLN A 256 17.23 2.05 16.40
N ALA A 257 17.19 2.82 15.31
CA ALA A 257 16.49 4.09 15.30
C ALA A 257 14.97 3.88 15.29
N ALA A 258 14.26 4.59 16.16
CA ALA A 258 12.80 4.55 16.18
C ALA A 258 12.23 5.84 16.78
N GLU A 259 11.12 6.29 16.22
CA GLU A 259 10.38 7.48 16.67
C GLU A 259 8.87 7.19 16.63
N ILE A 260 8.14 7.89 17.48
CA ILE A 260 6.68 7.82 17.50
C ILE A 260 6.09 9.24 17.63
N GLU A 261 5.02 9.49 16.89
CA GLU A 261 4.17 10.66 16.99
C GLU A 261 2.75 10.21 17.40
N VAL A 262 2.21 10.83 18.43
CA VAL A 262 0.90 10.50 19.02
C VAL A 262 -0.06 11.68 18.90
#